data_952fd4e0108e5de91cbad8a46ba256a3
#
_entry.id   952fd4e0108e5de91cbad8a46ba256a3
#
_cell.length_a   1.000
_cell.length_b   1.000
_cell.length_c   1.000
_cell.angle_alpha   90.00
_cell.angle_beta   90.00
_cell.angle_gamma   90.00
#
_symmetry.space_group_name_H-M   'P 1'
#
loop_
_entity.id
_entity.type
_entity.pdbx_description
1 polymer ?
#
loop_
_entity_poly.entity_id
_entity_poly.type
_entity_poly.pdbx_seq_one_letter_code
_entity_poly.pdbx_strand_id
1 'polypeptide(L)'
;LYSSAASDVYKRQAVQYLQTLKIMEGFDVADMGHNTAETLHRFIETTKLCMADRAEYAAIDNPPTTGLLSDEYAANRRELIGDRAQYTGGERFTARKAQGEVLSGQPPGWMRDECTTHFDAIDAEGNAVACTQSIGSGFGSAMVVPGTGIALNNFMRWFDLEPSSPNAIGPSKKNEMCLSPAQVWDRHGLRLLIGTPGGHGILQTTPQMIMNVLDHDMNVQAAIEAARGKTGQPGYTVNAETRIDPAVCAELERRGHQLDLLGDYSPTGGGG
;
A
#
# COMPACT_ATOMS: atom_id res chain seq x y z
N LEU A 1 -18.05 -7.32 2.71
CA LEU A 1 -17.43 -8.53 2.13
C LEU A 1 -16.59 -8.12 0.92
N TYR A 2 -15.29 -8.04 1.12
CA TYR A 2 -14.35 -7.72 0.06
C TYR A 2 -13.89 -9.02 -0.60
N SER A 3 -14.20 -9.23 -1.86
CA SER A 3 -13.58 -10.29 -2.62
C SER A 3 -12.73 -9.68 -3.74
N SER A 4 -11.44 -9.93 -3.74
CA SER A 4 -10.57 -9.55 -4.83
C SER A 4 -10.18 -10.78 -5.64
N ALA A 5 -10.39 -10.73 -6.95
CA ALA A 5 -9.78 -11.67 -7.86
C ALA A 5 -8.40 -11.14 -8.24
N ALA A 6 -7.36 -11.56 -7.52
CA ALA A 6 -6.00 -11.37 -7.99
C ALA A 6 -5.68 -12.46 -9.02
N SER A 7 -5.10 -12.08 -10.17
CA SER A 7 -4.67 -13.05 -11.17
C SER A 7 -3.65 -14.04 -10.57
N ASP A 8 -3.69 -15.29 -11.03
CA ASP A 8 -2.90 -16.41 -10.48
C ASP A 8 -1.37 -16.20 -10.47
N VAL A 9 -0.87 -15.28 -11.27
CA VAL A 9 0.58 -15.06 -11.43
C VAL A 9 1.18 -14.24 -10.29
N TYR A 10 0.38 -13.42 -9.58
CA TYR A 10 0.87 -12.44 -8.61
C TYR A 10 0.06 -12.37 -7.31
N LYS A 11 -0.49 -13.48 -6.84
CA LYS A 11 -1.32 -13.57 -5.60
C LYS A 11 -0.68 -12.97 -4.34
N ARG A 12 0.63 -12.70 -4.37
CA ARG A 12 1.40 -12.23 -3.21
C ARG A 12 1.33 -10.71 -3.00
N GLN A 13 1.06 -9.96 -4.06
CA GLN A 13 1.15 -8.50 -4.03
C GLN A 13 -0.04 -7.86 -3.31
N ALA A 14 -1.22 -8.40 -3.52
CA ALA A 14 -2.46 -7.93 -2.93
C ALA A 14 -2.63 -8.30 -1.45
N VAL A 15 -1.85 -9.24 -0.90
CA VAL A 15 -2.05 -9.78 0.45
C VAL A 15 -2.01 -8.66 1.49
N GLN A 16 -1.10 -7.71 1.41
CA GLN A 16 -1.02 -6.63 2.38
C GLN A 16 -2.29 -5.79 2.42
N TYR A 17 -2.80 -5.31 1.27
CA TYR A 17 -3.98 -4.45 1.31
C TYR A 17 -5.25 -5.24 1.63
N LEU A 18 -5.34 -6.50 1.20
CA LEU A 18 -6.45 -7.39 1.59
C LEU A 18 -6.45 -7.65 3.09
N GLN A 19 -5.28 -7.89 3.67
CA GLN A 19 -5.10 -8.02 5.11
C GLN A 19 -5.47 -6.73 5.82
N THR A 20 -5.08 -5.57 5.28
CA THR A 20 -5.48 -4.27 5.82
C THR A 20 -7.00 -4.14 5.85
N LEU A 21 -7.70 -4.42 4.74
CA LEU A 21 -9.15 -4.38 4.69
C LEU A 21 -9.78 -5.40 5.66
N LYS A 22 -9.21 -6.62 5.73
CA LYS A 22 -9.70 -7.68 6.62
C LYS A 22 -9.57 -7.32 8.11
N ILE A 23 -8.53 -6.64 8.49
CA ILE A 23 -8.38 -6.13 9.86
C ILE A 23 -9.33 -4.95 10.10
N MET A 24 -9.43 -4.02 9.15
CA MET A 24 -10.32 -2.86 9.24
C MET A 24 -11.80 -3.23 9.28
N GLU A 25 -12.22 -4.30 8.59
CA GLU A 25 -13.60 -4.84 8.61
C GLU A 25 -14.10 -5.15 10.04
N GLY A 26 -13.23 -5.35 10.99
CA GLY A 26 -13.61 -5.57 12.39
C GLY A 26 -13.80 -4.30 13.21
N PHE A 27 -13.62 -3.12 12.64
CA PHE A 27 -14.00 -1.83 13.20
C PHE A 27 -15.25 -1.31 12.48
N ASP A 28 -16.05 -0.51 13.15
CA ASP A 28 -17.15 0.21 12.51
C ASP A 28 -16.61 1.47 11.82
N VAL A 29 -16.04 1.26 10.61
CA VAL A 29 -15.37 2.33 9.86
C VAL A 29 -16.34 3.45 9.49
N ALA A 30 -17.58 3.11 9.16
CA ALA A 30 -18.61 4.09 8.83
C ALA A 30 -18.93 5.00 10.03
N ASP A 31 -19.09 4.43 11.22
CA ASP A 31 -19.40 5.17 12.45
C ASP A 31 -18.19 5.98 12.94
N MET A 32 -16.97 5.50 12.74
CA MET A 32 -15.75 6.26 13.06
C MET A 32 -15.61 7.54 12.22
N GLY A 33 -16.23 7.60 11.05
CA GLY A 33 -16.25 8.77 10.15
C GLY A 33 -15.01 8.89 9.27
N HIS A 34 -15.20 9.53 8.11
CA HIS A 34 -14.14 9.71 7.12
C HIS A 34 -13.04 10.67 7.62
N ASN A 35 -11.79 10.25 7.48
CA ASN A 35 -10.60 11.04 7.84
C ASN A 35 -10.61 11.62 9.25
N THR A 36 -11.30 10.98 10.20
CA THR A 36 -11.19 11.32 11.62
C THR A 36 -9.86 10.80 12.18
N ALA A 37 -9.46 11.32 13.35
CA ALA A 37 -8.25 10.83 14.02
C ALA A 37 -8.37 9.35 14.40
N GLU A 38 -9.57 8.88 14.73
CA GLU A 38 -9.83 7.47 15.04
C GLU A 38 -9.62 6.60 13.81
N THR A 39 -10.28 6.92 12.70
CA THR A 39 -10.15 6.14 11.45
C THR A 39 -8.73 6.12 10.94
N LEU A 40 -8.06 7.28 10.90
CA LEU A 40 -6.69 7.36 10.42
C LEU A 40 -5.72 6.64 11.35
N HIS A 41 -5.87 6.76 12.67
CA HIS A 41 -5.03 6.04 13.63
C HIS A 41 -5.17 4.52 13.46
N ARG A 42 -6.39 3.99 13.44
CA ARG A 42 -6.65 2.55 13.26
C ARG A 42 -6.11 2.06 11.91
N PHE A 43 -6.33 2.82 10.85
CA PHE A 43 -5.80 2.49 9.53
C PHE A 43 -4.26 2.46 9.48
N ILE A 44 -3.61 3.46 10.07
CA ILE A 44 -2.14 3.55 10.12
C ILE A 44 -1.56 2.38 10.90
N GLU A 45 -2.07 2.09 12.10
CA GLU A 45 -1.59 0.98 12.92
C GLU A 45 -1.84 -0.38 12.25
N THR A 46 -3.01 -0.56 11.64
CA THR A 46 -3.31 -1.74 10.81
C THR A 46 -2.30 -1.91 9.68
N THR A 47 -2.04 -0.84 8.94
CA THR A 47 -1.09 -0.86 7.83
C THR A 47 0.31 -1.24 8.30
N LYS A 48 0.77 -0.71 9.43
CA LYS A 48 2.07 -1.08 10.02
C LYS A 48 2.18 -2.57 10.30
N LEU A 49 1.14 -3.17 10.89
CA LEU A 49 1.10 -4.61 11.16
C LEU A 49 1.17 -5.43 9.86
N CYS A 50 0.40 -5.03 8.85
CA CYS A 50 0.40 -5.71 7.55
C CYS A 50 1.74 -5.56 6.80
N MET A 51 2.42 -4.42 6.96
CA MET A 51 3.74 -4.22 6.39
C MET A 51 4.80 -5.08 7.07
N ALA A 52 4.70 -5.30 8.38
CA ALA A 52 5.57 -6.23 9.10
C ALA A 52 5.39 -7.67 8.60
N ASP A 53 4.15 -8.13 8.44
CA ASP A 53 3.85 -9.44 7.87
C ASP A 53 4.34 -9.57 6.43
N ARG A 54 4.16 -8.53 5.63
CA ARG A 54 4.67 -8.50 4.27
C ARG A 54 6.18 -8.66 4.19
N ALA A 55 6.93 -7.95 5.02
CA ALA A 55 8.38 -8.04 5.05
C ALA A 55 8.88 -9.47 5.32
N GLU A 56 8.11 -10.25 6.06
CA GLU A 56 8.45 -11.63 6.40
C GLU A 56 7.98 -12.62 5.32
N TYR A 57 6.76 -12.45 4.80
CA TYR A 57 6.08 -13.50 4.03
C TYR A 57 5.92 -13.21 2.54
N ALA A 58 6.05 -11.96 2.07
CA ALA A 58 5.71 -11.65 0.67
C ALA A 58 6.67 -12.27 -0.36
N ALA A 59 7.93 -12.46 0.00
CA ALA A 59 8.95 -12.94 -0.92
C ALA A 59 9.29 -14.44 -0.81
N ILE A 60 8.69 -15.16 0.14
CA ILE A 60 8.91 -16.61 0.27
C ILE A 60 8.11 -17.40 -0.77
N ASP A 61 8.55 -18.63 -1.11
CA ASP A 61 7.95 -19.40 -2.20
C ASP A 61 6.50 -19.79 -1.97
N ASN A 62 6.11 -20.13 -0.76
CA ASN A 62 4.76 -20.50 -0.40
C ASN A 62 4.27 -19.67 0.79
N PRO A 63 3.88 -18.39 0.56
CA PRO A 63 3.41 -17.55 1.65
C PRO A 63 2.11 -18.12 2.25
N PRO A 64 1.93 -18.06 3.57
CA PRO A 64 0.74 -18.56 4.26
C PRO A 64 -0.49 -17.66 4.02
N THR A 65 -0.84 -17.42 2.76
CA THR A 65 -1.85 -16.44 2.35
C THR A 65 -3.21 -16.70 3.01
N THR A 66 -3.64 -17.95 3.08
CA THR A 66 -4.92 -18.30 3.73
C THR A 66 -4.92 -17.95 5.21
N GLY A 67 -3.80 -18.20 5.91
CA GLY A 67 -3.64 -17.82 7.32
C GLY A 67 -3.62 -16.31 7.51
N LEU A 68 -2.85 -15.57 6.69
CA LEU A 68 -2.75 -14.11 6.77
C LEU A 68 -4.09 -13.40 6.53
N LEU A 69 -4.99 -14.00 5.77
CA LEU A 69 -6.32 -13.47 5.45
C LEU A 69 -7.45 -14.11 6.24
N SER A 70 -7.16 -14.96 7.25
CA SER A 70 -8.17 -15.57 8.09
C SER A 70 -8.80 -14.59 9.08
N ASP A 71 -10.06 -14.82 9.44
CA ASP A 71 -10.77 -14.02 10.45
C ASP A 71 -10.08 -14.06 11.80
N GLU A 72 -9.58 -15.24 12.19
CA GLU A 72 -8.85 -15.44 13.44
C GLU A 72 -7.57 -14.59 13.48
N TYR A 73 -6.78 -14.62 12.42
CA TYR A 73 -5.55 -13.83 12.36
C TYR A 73 -5.83 -12.33 12.35
N ALA A 74 -6.84 -11.89 11.61
CA ALA A 74 -7.26 -10.50 11.59
C ALA A 74 -7.71 -10.02 12.98
N ALA A 75 -8.46 -10.86 13.71
CA ALA A 75 -8.87 -10.55 15.09
C ALA A 75 -7.66 -10.42 16.02
N ASN A 76 -6.73 -11.36 15.99
CA ASN A 76 -5.50 -11.33 16.79
C ASN A 76 -4.65 -10.09 16.49
N ARG A 77 -4.56 -9.70 15.22
CA ARG A 77 -3.85 -8.48 14.82
C ARG A 77 -4.54 -7.22 15.33
N ARG A 78 -5.88 -7.18 15.30
CA ARG A 78 -6.69 -6.07 15.81
C ARG A 78 -6.48 -5.79 17.28
N GLU A 79 -6.32 -6.83 18.10
CA GLU A 79 -6.05 -6.72 19.53
C GLU A 79 -4.74 -5.99 19.84
N LEU A 80 -3.79 -5.97 18.91
CA LEU A 80 -2.53 -5.26 19.06
C LEU A 80 -2.67 -3.74 18.84
N ILE A 81 -3.79 -3.27 18.30
CA ILE A 81 -4.01 -1.87 17.98
C ILE A 81 -4.59 -1.16 19.21
N GLY A 82 -3.74 -0.45 19.94
CA GLY A 82 -4.12 0.37 21.09
C GLY A 82 -4.50 1.80 20.69
N ASP A 83 -4.54 2.69 21.67
CA ASP A 83 -4.88 4.12 21.47
C ASP A 83 -3.66 5.00 21.15
N ARG A 84 -2.47 4.43 21.21
CA ARG A 84 -1.19 5.09 20.97
C ARG A 84 -0.48 4.48 19.78
N ALA A 85 0.20 5.33 19.03
CA ALA A 85 1.08 4.90 17.95
C ALA A 85 2.15 3.94 18.45
N GLN A 86 2.32 2.84 17.73
CA GLN A 86 3.34 1.84 18.01
C GLN A 86 4.53 2.01 17.07
N TYR A 87 5.72 1.71 17.57
CA TYR A 87 6.90 1.60 16.74
C TYR A 87 6.82 0.29 15.95
N THR A 88 6.79 0.40 14.64
CA THR A 88 7.00 -0.74 13.75
C THR A 88 8.33 -0.58 13.06
N GLY A 89 9.28 -1.25 13.55
CA GLY A 89 10.56 -1.48 12.89
C GLY A 89 10.92 -2.88 13.30
N GLY A 90 10.71 -3.85 12.43
CA GLY A 90 11.29 -5.17 12.62
C GLY A 90 12.82 -5.02 12.70
N GLU A 91 13.49 -5.98 13.34
CA GLU A 91 14.97 -6.01 13.49
C GLU A 91 15.70 -5.71 12.17
N ARG A 92 15.10 -6.04 11.03
CA ARG A 92 15.60 -5.74 9.69
C ARG A 92 15.76 -4.26 9.39
N PHE A 93 14.82 -3.43 9.82
CA PHE A 93 14.86 -1.98 9.59
C PHE A 93 15.68 -1.26 10.66
N THR A 94 15.70 -1.79 11.88
CA THR A 94 16.55 -1.29 12.96
C THR A 94 18.02 -1.62 12.75
N ALA A 95 18.36 -2.76 12.17
CA ALA A 95 19.74 -3.12 11.84
C ALA A 95 20.38 -2.14 10.86
N ARG A 96 19.67 -1.68 9.85
CA ARG A 96 20.15 -0.62 8.94
C ARG A 96 20.42 0.71 9.69
N LYS A 97 19.52 1.12 10.58
CA LYS A 97 19.69 2.33 11.39
C LYS A 97 20.78 2.19 12.46
N ALA A 98 20.92 1.00 13.05
CA ALA A 98 21.93 0.70 14.08
C ALA A 98 23.36 0.64 13.53
N GLN A 99 23.52 0.39 12.23
CA GLN A 99 24.83 0.36 11.56
C GLN A 99 25.36 1.73 11.18
N GLY A 100 24.67 2.81 11.56
CA GLY A 100 25.11 4.18 11.29
C GLY A 100 25.07 4.57 9.81
N GLU A 101 24.20 3.93 9.05
CA GLU A 101 24.03 4.27 7.62
C GLU A 101 23.56 5.73 7.49
N VAL A 102 24.41 6.55 6.90
CA VAL A 102 24.03 7.91 6.52
C VAL A 102 23.02 7.81 5.39
N LEU A 103 21.75 8.10 5.71
CA LEU A 103 20.69 8.10 4.71
C LEU A 103 21.01 9.17 3.66
N SER A 104 20.88 8.81 2.38
CA SER A 104 21.00 9.78 1.30
C SER A 104 19.95 10.89 1.48
N GLY A 105 20.37 12.15 1.41
CA GLY A 105 19.46 13.28 1.40
C GLY A 105 18.64 13.29 0.10
N GLN A 106 17.53 14.04 0.13
CA GLN A 106 16.75 14.34 -1.09
C GLN A 106 17.18 15.75 -1.57
N PRO A 107 18.05 15.86 -2.58
CA PRO A 107 18.43 17.16 -3.07
C PRO A 107 17.24 17.88 -3.73
N PRO A 108 17.14 19.20 -3.65
CA PRO A 108 16.11 19.95 -4.35
C PRO A 108 16.08 19.59 -5.84
N GLY A 109 14.89 19.33 -6.37
CA GLY A 109 14.72 18.88 -7.76
C GLY A 109 14.81 17.37 -7.95
N TRP A 110 15.07 16.58 -6.91
CA TRP A 110 14.96 15.13 -6.97
C TRP A 110 13.49 14.75 -7.02
N MET A 111 13.04 14.29 -8.17
CA MET A 111 11.74 13.61 -8.29
C MET A 111 11.95 12.12 -8.18
N ARG A 112 11.16 11.45 -7.35
CA ARG A 112 11.05 9.99 -7.41
C ARG A 112 10.46 9.65 -8.77
N ASP A 113 11.29 9.09 -9.63
CA ASP A 113 10.93 8.72 -10.98
C ASP A 113 10.25 7.33 -10.94
N GLU A 114 9.09 7.27 -10.29
CA GLU A 114 8.25 6.07 -10.24
C GLU A 114 7.17 6.21 -11.31
N CYS A 115 7.28 5.43 -12.38
CA CYS A 115 6.35 5.43 -13.50
C CYS A 115 5.47 4.19 -13.45
N THR A 116 4.30 4.36 -12.89
CA THR A 116 3.25 3.36 -12.85
C THR A 116 1.97 3.99 -13.41
N THR A 117 1.18 3.22 -14.14
CA THR A 117 -0.16 3.63 -14.59
C THR A 117 -1.17 2.56 -14.23
N HIS A 118 -2.42 3.00 -14.08
CA HIS A 118 -3.56 2.13 -13.86
C HIS A 118 -4.66 2.45 -14.85
N PHE A 119 -5.31 1.42 -15.35
CA PHE A 119 -6.50 1.55 -16.19
C PHE A 119 -7.44 0.37 -15.99
N ASP A 120 -8.71 0.61 -16.20
CA ASP A 120 -9.78 -0.37 -16.10
C ASP A 120 -10.54 -0.47 -17.41
N ALA A 121 -11.09 -1.64 -17.68
CA ALA A 121 -11.99 -1.86 -18.82
C ALA A 121 -13.10 -2.84 -18.44
N ILE A 122 -14.29 -2.61 -18.97
CA ILE A 122 -15.43 -3.51 -18.88
C ILE A 122 -16.10 -3.60 -20.25
N ASP A 123 -16.47 -4.81 -20.67
CA ASP A 123 -17.20 -5.02 -21.91
C ASP A 123 -18.73 -5.10 -21.69
N ALA A 124 -19.46 -5.23 -22.79
CA ALA A 124 -20.94 -5.30 -22.76
C ALA A 124 -21.46 -6.57 -22.09
N GLU A 125 -20.68 -7.62 -22.03
CA GLU A 125 -20.97 -8.89 -21.37
C GLU A 125 -20.66 -8.87 -19.87
N GLY A 126 -20.03 -7.79 -19.37
CA GLY A 126 -19.65 -7.63 -17.97
C GLY A 126 -18.29 -8.24 -17.61
N ASN A 127 -17.50 -8.66 -18.60
CA ASN A 127 -16.10 -9.02 -18.32
C ASN A 127 -15.31 -7.77 -17.94
N ALA A 128 -14.54 -7.86 -16.88
CA ALA A 128 -13.86 -6.71 -16.31
C ALA A 128 -12.35 -6.96 -16.12
N VAL A 129 -11.55 -5.97 -16.43
CA VAL A 129 -10.09 -5.98 -16.24
C VAL A 129 -9.71 -4.75 -15.43
N ALA A 130 -8.95 -4.95 -14.37
CA ALA A 130 -8.23 -3.90 -13.65
C ALA A 130 -6.73 -4.14 -13.86
N CYS A 131 -6.01 -3.18 -14.40
CA CYS A 131 -4.62 -3.34 -14.79
C CYS A 131 -3.74 -2.22 -14.25
N THR A 132 -2.79 -2.58 -13.40
CA THR A 132 -1.72 -1.68 -12.95
C THR A 132 -0.41 -2.16 -13.56
N GLN A 133 0.18 -1.34 -14.43
CA GLN A 133 1.42 -1.67 -15.10
C GLN A 133 2.52 -0.65 -14.81
N SER A 134 3.76 -1.14 -14.80
CA SER A 134 4.92 -0.31 -14.52
C SER A 134 6.17 -0.91 -15.13
N ILE A 135 7.13 -0.06 -15.45
CA ILE A 135 8.51 -0.47 -15.77
C ILE A 135 9.50 -0.04 -14.68
N GLY A 136 8.98 0.46 -13.55
CA GLY A 136 9.75 0.91 -12.40
C GLY A 136 10.05 2.40 -12.46
N SER A 137 11.19 2.81 -12.98
CA SER A 137 11.52 4.22 -13.24
C SER A 137 11.05 4.67 -14.61
N GLY A 138 11.04 5.96 -14.94
CA GLY A 138 10.54 6.60 -16.18
C GLY A 138 11.02 5.89 -17.40
N PHE A 139 12.05 5.39 -17.67
CA PHE A 139 12.43 4.57 -18.84
C PHE A 139 12.87 3.15 -18.44
N GLY A 140 12.43 2.65 -17.28
CA GLY A 140 12.80 1.33 -16.77
C GLY A 140 14.32 1.19 -16.62
N SER A 141 14.89 0.17 -17.27
CA SER A 141 16.34 -0.03 -17.34
C SER A 141 17.04 0.80 -18.43
N ALA A 142 16.31 1.65 -19.14
CA ALA A 142 16.76 2.36 -20.36
C ALA A 142 17.20 1.42 -21.50
N MET A 143 16.80 0.16 -21.44
CA MET A 143 17.07 -0.84 -22.49
C MET A 143 15.79 -1.16 -23.26
N VAL A 144 15.90 -1.24 -24.57
CA VAL A 144 14.83 -1.68 -25.46
C VAL A 144 15.23 -2.97 -26.13
N VAL A 145 14.33 -3.96 -26.16
CA VAL A 145 14.58 -5.22 -26.84
C VAL A 145 14.65 -4.98 -28.35
N PRO A 146 15.77 -5.30 -29.01
CA PRO A 146 15.94 -5.04 -30.43
C PRO A 146 14.82 -5.65 -31.29
N GLY A 147 14.31 -4.86 -32.22
CA GLY A 147 13.25 -5.28 -33.16
C GLY A 147 11.84 -5.35 -32.59
N THR A 148 11.62 -5.06 -31.30
CA THR A 148 10.30 -5.15 -30.66
C THR A 148 9.74 -3.81 -30.20
N GLY A 149 10.57 -2.82 -29.91
CA GLY A 149 10.17 -1.58 -29.26
C GLY A 149 9.80 -1.71 -27.77
N ILE A 150 9.97 -2.90 -27.17
CA ILE A 150 9.62 -3.16 -25.77
C ILE A 150 10.73 -2.64 -24.85
N ALA A 151 10.40 -1.66 -24.01
CA ALA A 151 11.27 -1.18 -22.95
C ALA A 151 11.28 -2.17 -21.76
N LEU A 152 12.48 -2.49 -21.27
CA LEU A 152 12.64 -3.39 -20.13
C LEU A 152 12.51 -2.63 -18.81
N ASN A 153 11.86 -3.26 -17.83
CA ASN A 153 11.75 -2.71 -16.48
C ASN A 153 13.11 -2.76 -15.73
N ASN A 154 13.17 -2.08 -14.58
CA ASN A 154 14.32 -2.10 -13.68
C ASN A 154 13.97 -2.63 -12.28
N PHE A 155 13.00 -3.53 -12.16
CA PHE A 155 12.54 -4.05 -10.87
C PHE A 155 13.55 -4.91 -10.13
N MET A 156 14.68 -5.26 -10.71
CA MET A 156 15.77 -5.91 -9.98
C MET A 156 16.26 -5.06 -8.78
N ARG A 157 16.12 -3.74 -8.84
CA ARG A 157 16.43 -2.84 -7.73
C ARG A 157 15.57 -3.03 -6.48
N TRP A 158 14.48 -3.79 -6.59
CA TRP A 158 13.55 -4.08 -5.50
C TRP A 158 13.95 -5.31 -4.70
N PHE A 159 14.94 -6.07 -5.15
CA PHE A 159 15.54 -7.11 -4.33
C PHE A 159 16.43 -6.52 -3.24
N ASP A 160 16.54 -7.25 -2.14
CA ASP A 160 17.47 -6.94 -1.08
C ASP A 160 18.87 -7.51 -1.42
N LEU A 161 19.89 -6.76 -1.05
CA LEU A 161 21.28 -7.22 -1.16
C LEU A 161 21.72 -8.04 0.07
N GLU A 162 20.94 -8.00 1.14
CA GLU A 162 21.19 -8.79 2.36
C GLU A 162 20.81 -10.26 2.11
N PRO A 163 21.79 -11.20 2.15
CA PRO A 163 21.54 -12.60 1.81
C PRO A 163 20.51 -13.31 2.69
N SER A 164 20.35 -12.88 3.94
CA SER A 164 19.38 -13.44 4.89
C SER A 164 17.94 -12.95 4.63
N SER A 165 17.76 -11.96 3.75
CA SER A 165 16.45 -11.44 3.41
C SER A 165 15.60 -12.46 2.66
N PRO A 166 14.31 -12.67 3.00
CA PRO A 166 13.37 -13.38 2.15
C PRO A 166 13.32 -12.83 0.73
N ASN A 167 13.54 -11.53 0.55
CA ASN A 167 13.58 -10.84 -0.74
C ASN A 167 15.01 -10.68 -1.30
N ALA A 168 15.99 -11.44 -0.81
CA ALA A 168 17.36 -11.40 -1.34
C ALA A 168 17.40 -11.78 -2.82
N ILE A 169 18.25 -11.11 -3.59
CA ILE A 169 18.46 -11.42 -5.00
C ILE A 169 18.93 -12.86 -5.19
N GLY A 170 18.38 -13.55 -6.17
CA GLY A 170 18.75 -14.94 -6.45
C GLY A 170 18.24 -15.41 -7.83
N PRO A 171 18.78 -16.52 -8.35
CA PRO A 171 18.34 -17.10 -9.61
C PRO A 171 16.87 -17.52 -9.54
N SER A 172 16.12 -17.25 -10.62
CA SER A 172 14.70 -17.64 -10.77
C SER A 172 13.79 -17.17 -9.62
N LYS A 173 14.20 -16.19 -8.83
CA LYS A 173 13.45 -15.69 -7.69
C LYS A 173 12.52 -14.56 -8.09
N LYS A 174 11.33 -14.55 -7.52
CA LYS A 174 10.36 -13.45 -7.63
C LYS A 174 10.70 -12.43 -6.57
N ASN A 175 10.75 -11.16 -6.96
CA ASN A 175 10.89 -10.07 -6.01
C ASN A 175 9.55 -9.70 -5.37
N GLU A 176 9.63 -8.99 -4.28
CA GLU A 176 8.50 -8.31 -3.67
C GLU A 176 8.01 -7.19 -4.59
N MET A 177 6.69 -7.13 -4.82
CA MET A 177 6.05 -6.11 -5.67
C MET A 177 4.85 -5.49 -4.97
N CYS A 178 4.44 -4.32 -5.45
CA CYS A 178 3.31 -3.57 -4.91
C CYS A 178 2.19 -3.33 -5.93
N LEU A 179 2.33 -3.74 -7.18
CA LEU A 179 1.30 -3.56 -8.21
C LEU A 179 0.07 -4.39 -7.85
N SER A 180 -1.01 -3.74 -7.45
CA SER A 180 -2.18 -4.40 -6.87
C SER A 180 -3.47 -3.74 -7.36
N PRO A 181 -3.85 -3.98 -8.64
CA PRO A 181 -5.18 -3.61 -9.12
C PRO A 181 -6.24 -4.37 -8.33
N ALA A 182 -7.37 -3.73 -8.06
CA ALA A 182 -8.45 -4.29 -7.27
C ALA A 182 -9.75 -4.34 -8.07
N GLN A 183 -10.49 -5.43 -7.87
CA GLN A 183 -11.89 -5.57 -8.27
C GLN A 183 -12.69 -5.86 -7.00
N VAL A 184 -13.78 -5.15 -6.80
CA VAL A 184 -14.69 -5.34 -5.68
C VAL A 184 -16.01 -5.88 -6.23
N TRP A 185 -16.44 -7.00 -5.71
CA TRP A 185 -17.66 -7.67 -6.10
C TRP A 185 -18.59 -7.88 -4.90
N ASP A 186 -19.87 -7.76 -5.12
CA ASP A 186 -20.89 -8.12 -4.14
C ASP A 186 -21.89 -9.12 -4.75
N ARG A 187 -22.97 -9.41 -4.02
CA ARG A 187 -24.04 -10.31 -4.48
C ARG A 187 -24.76 -9.85 -5.75
N HIS A 188 -24.59 -8.58 -6.14
CA HIS A 188 -25.23 -7.99 -7.32
C HIS A 188 -24.26 -7.88 -8.52
N GLY A 189 -22.99 -8.23 -8.33
CA GLY A 189 -21.98 -8.20 -9.37
C GLY A 189 -20.80 -7.28 -9.06
N LEU A 190 -20.16 -6.78 -10.11
CA LEU A 190 -19.03 -5.86 -10.00
C LEU A 190 -19.47 -4.50 -9.44
N ARG A 191 -18.81 -4.06 -8.38
CA ARG A 191 -19.07 -2.76 -7.73
C ARG A 191 -18.02 -1.72 -8.07
N LEU A 192 -16.77 -2.13 -8.19
CA LEU A 192 -15.67 -1.20 -8.32
C LEU A 192 -14.48 -1.88 -8.98
N LEU A 193 -13.88 -1.18 -9.94
CA LEU A 193 -12.52 -1.41 -10.43
C LEU A 193 -11.68 -0.23 -9.95
N ILE A 194 -10.51 -0.47 -9.39
CA ILE A 194 -9.69 0.61 -8.85
C ILE A 194 -8.23 0.18 -8.71
N GLY A 195 -7.35 1.15 -8.87
CA GLY A 195 -5.93 1.02 -8.59
C GLY A 195 -5.27 2.39 -8.67
N THR A 196 -3.99 2.45 -8.36
CA THR A 196 -3.25 3.71 -8.33
C THR A 196 -1.77 3.46 -8.63
N PRO A 197 -1.04 4.43 -9.18
CA PRO A 197 0.42 4.46 -9.13
C PRO A 197 0.92 4.78 -7.72
N GLY A 198 2.25 4.73 -7.49
CA GLY A 198 2.86 5.23 -6.25
C GLY A 198 3.74 4.23 -5.49
N GLY A 199 4.31 3.25 -6.16
CA GLY A 199 5.23 2.29 -5.54
C GLY A 199 4.59 1.56 -4.35
N HIS A 200 5.28 1.46 -3.23
CA HIS A 200 4.73 0.84 -2.01
C HIS A 200 3.51 1.59 -1.42
N GLY A 201 3.30 2.84 -1.81
CA GLY A 201 2.09 3.59 -1.46
C GLY A 201 0.81 2.96 -2.00
N ILE A 202 0.87 2.26 -3.14
CA ILE A 202 -0.27 1.55 -3.75
C ILE A 202 -0.99 0.67 -2.71
N LEU A 203 -0.24 -0.05 -1.90
CA LEU A 203 -0.77 -0.99 -0.89
C LEU A 203 -1.41 -0.30 0.31
N GLN A 204 -1.29 1.01 0.41
CA GLN A 204 -1.88 1.83 1.47
C GLN A 204 -3.00 2.74 0.95
N THR A 205 -2.84 3.28 -0.26
CA THR A 205 -3.81 4.20 -0.85
C THR A 205 -5.00 3.49 -1.47
N THR A 206 -4.79 2.34 -2.11
CA THR A 206 -5.89 1.52 -2.66
C THR A 206 -6.94 1.14 -1.59
N PRO A 207 -6.57 0.59 -0.41
CA PRO A 207 -7.56 0.29 0.61
C PRO A 207 -8.27 1.53 1.16
N GLN A 208 -7.63 2.69 1.28
CA GLN A 208 -8.31 3.94 1.67
C GLN A 208 -9.39 4.32 0.66
N MET A 209 -9.08 4.27 -0.65
CA MET A 209 -10.07 4.57 -1.69
C MET A 209 -11.24 3.57 -1.69
N ILE A 210 -10.97 2.28 -1.45
CA ILE A 210 -12.02 1.26 -1.33
C ILE A 210 -12.92 1.56 -0.13
N MET A 211 -12.36 1.86 1.03
CA MET A 211 -13.12 2.23 2.23
C MET A 211 -13.93 3.52 2.00
N ASN A 212 -13.39 4.51 1.30
CA ASN A 212 -14.12 5.73 0.96
C ASN A 212 -15.38 5.44 0.16
N VAL A 213 -15.32 4.50 -0.79
CA VAL A 213 -16.49 4.11 -1.60
C VAL A 213 -17.47 3.26 -0.79
N LEU A 214 -16.98 2.27 -0.02
CA LEU A 214 -17.83 1.24 0.57
C LEU A 214 -18.35 1.59 1.97
N ASP A 215 -17.53 2.25 2.78
CA ASP A 215 -17.86 2.56 4.17
C ASP A 215 -18.33 4.01 4.36
N HIS A 216 -17.91 4.92 3.46
CA HIS A 216 -18.27 6.33 3.51
C HIS A 216 -19.16 6.81 2.35
N ASP A 217 -19.71 5.88 1.55
CA ASP A 217 -20.66 6.15 0.44
C ASP A 217 -20.18 7.23 -0.57
N MET A 218 -18.88 7.37 -0.74
CA MET A 218 -18.33 8.32 -1.70
C MET A 218 -18.48 7.79 -3.13
N ASN A 219 -18.76 8.68 -4.08
CA ASN A 219 -18.56 8.35 -5.49
C ASN A 219 -17.06 8.17 -5.79
N VAL A 220 -16.73 7.47 -6.87
CA VAL A 220 -15.34 7.11 -7.22
C VAL A 220 -14.43 8.33 -7.31
N GLN A 221 -14.90 9.42 -7.91
CA GLN A 221 -14.11 10.66 -8.06
C GLN A 221 -13.78 11.26 -6.68
N ALA A 222 -14.79 11.40 -5.82
CA ALA A 222 -14.59 11.90 -4.45
C ALA A 222 -13.65 10.99 -3.64
N ALA A 223 -13.78 9.68 -3.80
CA ALA A 223 -12.93 8.71 -3.11
C ALA A 223 -11.44 8.81 -3.52
N ILE A 224 -11.19 9.08 -4.81
CA ILE A 224 -9.84 9.29 -5.34
C ILE A 224 -9.27 10.65 -4.92
N GLU A 225 -10.09 11.69 -4.91
CA GLU A 225 -9.70 13.05 -4.53
C GLU A 225 -9.57 13.27 -3.01
N ALA A 226 -10.15 12.40 -2.19
CA ALA A 226 -10.07 12.50 -0.74
C ALA A 226 -8.62 12.57 -0.25
N ALA A 227 -8.38 13.40 0.75
CA ALA A 227 -7.06 13.52 1.37
C ALA A 227 -6.61 12.18 1.95
N ARG A 228 -5.36 11.83 1.76
CA ARG A 228 -4.80 10.55 2.18
C ARG A 228 -3.62 10.72 3.11
N GLY A 229 -3.46 9.71 3.97
CA GLY A 229 -2.27 9.52 4.78
C GLY A 229 -1.64 8.15 4.51
N LYS A 230 -0.32 8.07 4.61
CA LYS A 230 0.39 6.79 4.54
C LYS A 230 1.51 6.76 5.57
N THR A 231 1.74 5.60 6.16
CA THR A 231 2.88 5.44 7.05
C THR A 231 4.17 5.30 6.24
N GLY A 232 5.18 6.06 6.65
CA GLY A 232 6.55 5.79 6.22
C GLY A 232 7.12 4.59 7.00
N GLN A 233 7.92 3.79 6.36
CA GLN A 233 8.67 2.75 7.08
C GLN A 233 10.14 3.14 7.22
N PRO A 234 10.77 2.83 8.35
CA PRO A 234 10.22 2.35 9.64
C PRO A 234 9.86 3.52 10.58
N GLY A 235 9.03 3.28 11.60
CA GLY A 235 8.88 4.19 12.73
C GLY A 235 7.48 4.75 12.94
N TYR A 236 7.43 5.96 13.49
CA TYR A 236 6.20 6.68 13.81
C TYR A 236 5.75 7.65 12.70
N THR A 237 6.55 7.79 11.63
CA THR A 237 6.29 8.80 10.59
C THR A 237 5.07 8.45 9.77
N VAL A 238 4.20 9.43 9.60
CA VAL A 238 3.02 9.40 8.76
C VAL A 238 3.11 10.58 7.80
N ASN A 239 3.17 10.27 6.52
CA ASN A 239 3.04 11.28 5.47
C ASN A 239 1.55 11.55 5.27
N ALA A 240 1.12 12.77 5.47
CA ALA A 240 -0.29 13.18 5.38
C ALA A 240 -0.43 14.41 4.48
N GLU A 241 -1.51 14.45 3.69
CA GLU A 241 -1.82 15.65 2.91
C GLU A 241 -2.31 16.79 3.81
N THR A 242 -1.93 18.02 3.48
CA THR A 242 -2.34 19.23 4.22
C THR A 242 -3.84 19.49 4.21
N ARG A 243 -4.59 18.79 3.34
CA ARG A 243 -6.07 18.82 3.30
C ARG A 243 -6.75 18.03 4.42
N ILE A 244 -6.00 17.23 5.21
CA ILE A 244 -6.52 16.62 6.45
C ILE A 244 -6.67 17.70 7.49
N ASP A 245 -7.81 17.71 8.20
CA ASP A 245 -8.14 18.72 9.21
C ASP A 245 -6.98 18.87 10.22
N PRO A 246 -6.49 20.09 10.46
CA PRO A 246 -5.44 20.34 11.45
C PRO A 246 -5.75 19.81 12.86
N ALA A 247 -7.00 19.77 13.27
CA ALA A 247 -7.40 19.20 14.56
C ALA A 247 -7.20 17.68 14.57
N VAL A 248 -7.44 17.02 13.45
CA VAL A 248 -7.16 15.58 13.28
C VAL A 248 -5.65 15.33 13.32
N CYS A 249 -4.87 16.15 12.63
CA CYS A 249 -3.41 16.08 12.66
C CYS A 249 -2.87 16.22 14.10
N ALA A 250 -3.34 17.22 14.86
CA ALA A 250 -2.94 17.43 16.24
C ALA A 250 -3.29 16.24 17.15
N GLU A 251 -4.46 15.62 16.94
CA GLU A 251 -4.87 14.44 17.70
C GLU A 251 -3.99 13.22 17.35
N LEU A 252 -3.62 13.03 16.09
CA LEU A 252 -2.70 11.97 15.67
C LEU A 252 -1.32 12.15 16.32
N GLU A 253 -0.81 13.38 16.37
CA GLU A 253 0.44 13.68 17.08
C GLU A 253 0.34 13.41 18.57
N ARG A 254 -0.80 13.77 19.20
CA ARG A 254 -1.06 13.45 20.60
C ARG A 254 -1.06 11.94 20.86
N ARG A 255 -1.51 11.14 19.92
CA ARG A 255 -1.43 9.67 19.95
C ARG A 255 -0.03 9.14 19.73
N GLY A 256 0.92 9.97 19.31
CA GLY A 256 2.34 9.63 19.17
C GLY A 256 2.80 9.42 17.73
N HIS A 257 1.96 9.69 16.74
CA HIS A 257 2.41 9.74 15.35
C HIS A 257 3.31 10.96 15.10
N GLN A 258 4.23 10.84 14.17
CA GLN A 258 5.07 11.94 13.70
C GLN A 258 4.63 12.31 12.29
N LEU A 259 3.91 13.42 12.15
CA LEU A 259 3.37 13.82 10.85
C LEU A 259 4.43 14.52 10.01
N ASP A 260 4.54 14.10 8.75
CA ASP A 260 5.23 14.79 7.67
C ASP A 260 4.15 15.28 6.69
N LEU A 261 3.87 16.58 6.74
CA LEU A 261 2.79 17.18 5.94
C LEU A 261 3.29 17.45 4.52
N LEU A 262 2.65 16.77 3.59
CA LEU A 262 2.93 16.86 2.18
C LEU A 262 2.13 17.94 1.51
N GLY A 263 2.17 18.82 0.85
CA GLY A 263 1.22 19.76 0.21
C GLY A 263 -0.10 19.10 -0.25
N ASP A 264 -1.01 19.92 -0.67
CA ASP A 264 -2.30 19.48 -1.21
C ASP A 264 -2.09 18.66 -2.48
N TYR A 265 -2.87 17.58 -2.62
CA TYR A 265 -2.79 16.67 -3.78
C TYR A 265 -1.37 16.19 -4.10
N SER A 266 -0.61 15.88 -3.08
CA SER A 266 0.78 15.46 -3.26
C SER A 266 0.89 14.13 -4.00
N PRO A 267 1.62 14.06 -5.12
CA PRO A 267 1.85 12.80 -5.82
C PRO A 267 2.61 11.78 -4.96
N THR A 268 3.33 12.22 -3.94
CA THR A 268 3.98 11.33 -2.97
C THR A 268 2.99 10.78 -1.94
N GLY A 269 1.80 11.38 -1.79
CA GLY A 269 0.68 10.86 -1.00
C GLY A 269 -0.02 9.66 -1.61
N GLY A 270 0.45 9.17 -2.74
CA GLY A 270 -0.18 8.14 -3.56
C GLY A 270 -0.90 8.80 -4.72
N GLY A 271 -0.17 9.21 -5.74
CA GLY A 271 -0.69 9.95 -6.87
C GLY A 271 -1.93 9.29 -7.47
N GLY A 272 -2.96 10.08 -7.68
CA GLY A 272 -4.11 9.79 -8.51
C GLY A 272 -3.96 10.56 -9.79
#